data_1c6b9af616ac103ef8faccf9783ccf4f
#
_entry.id   1c6b9af616ac103ef8faccf9783ccf4f
#
_cell.length_a   1.000
_cell.length_b   1.000
_cell.length_c   1.000
_cell.angle_alpha   90.00
_cell.angle_beta   90.00
_cell.angle_gamma   90.00
#
_symmetry.space_group_name_H-M   'P 1'
#
loop_
_entity.id
_entity.type
_entity.pdbx_description
1 polymer ?
#
loop_
_entity_poly.entity_id
_entity_poly.type
_entity_poly.pdbx_seq_one_letter_code
_entity_poly.pdbx_strand_id
1 'polypeptide(L)'
;MKTAYKPRETSYTLNPGDELNDLRMSEQVRPLYDHVRKFIATTVEPMSHEFYRAGEGKTDRWSFTDRQLSLLQEAKDKAKEEGLWNFFLPDADTGEGLKNLDYAYIAAELGKNALASETMNCSAPDTGNMEVLERVGTPAQKKAWLEPLLEGKIRSAYAMTEPNVASSDAKNISTSAVLDGNEWVINGEKYYISGLGDPRCKIMIVMVKTNPDAAPSKQQSQILVPVETPGVEVLGPMHVFGHDHAPRGHMHMRFNNVRVPKDNILLGEGRGFEISQVRLGPGRIHHCMRTIGKAEKALDMMVARGLTREAFGKPLAHLGGNLQIIAQARCEIEAMRLMVLKAAKAMDVLGNKEARIWVSMVKAMIPERTCKIIDQAIQMHGATGISQWTPLADMYTDVRHLRFADGPDEVHWMVVGRHELTMH
;
A
#
# COMPACT_ATOMS: atom_id res chain seq x y z
N MET A 1 -17.89 4.42 -45.89
CA MET A 1 -19.18 4.42 -45.17
C MET A 1 -18.89 4.88 -43.75
N LYS A 2 -19.48 5.99 -43.30
CA LYS A 2 -19.38 6.38 -41.89
C LYS A 2 -20.21 5.37 -41.12
N THR A 3 -19.56 4.51 -40.31
CA THR A 3 -20.28 3.71 -39.34
C THR A 3 -21.02 4.66 -38.41
N ALA A 4 -22.33 4.53 -38.34
CA ALA A 4 -23.16 5.34 -37.49
C ALA A 4 -22.69 5.12 -36.04
N TYR A 5 -22.36 6.20 -35.35
CA TYR A 5 -22.06 6.19 -33.94
C TYR A 5 -23.24 5.56 -33.17
N LYS A 6 -23.02 4.46 -32.52
CA LYS A 6 -23.98 3.88 -31.58
C LYS A 6 -23.66 4.35 -30.18
N PRO A 7 -24.57 5.05 -29.49
CA PRO A 7 -24.40 5.38 -28.11
C PRO A 7 -24.16 4.08 -27.30
N ARG A 8 -23.23 4.14 -26.40
CA ARG A 8 -22.81 3.03 -25.56
C ARG A 8 -23.71 2.94 -24.32
N GLU A 9 -24.32 1.78 -24.07
CA GLU A 9 -24.80 1.44 -22.75
C GLU A 9 -23.62 0.94 -21.92
N THR A 10 -23.17 1.72 -20.95
CA THR A 10 -22.01 1.36 -20.12
C THR A 10 -22.37 1.34 -18.65
N SER A 11 -21.67 0.52 -17.90
CA SER A 11 -21.66 0.55 -16.44
C SER A 11 -21.19 1.90 -15.85
N TYR A 12 -20.74 2.83 -16.68
CA TYR A 12 -20.36 4.19 -16.29
C TYR A 12 -21.52 5.20 -16.37
N THR A 13 -22.63 4.83 -17.01
CA THR A 13 -23.80 5.70 -17.10
C THR A 13 -24.42 5.83 -15.70
N LEU A 14 -24.61 7.06 -15.24
CA LEU A 14 -25.22 7.34 -13.95
C LEU A 14 -26.69 6.90 -13.98
N ASN A 15 -26.98 5.76 -13.34
CA ASN A 15 -28.34 5.35 -13.07
C ASN A 15 -28.68 5.78 -11.63
N PRO A 16 -29.67 6.65 -11.40
CA PRO A 16 -30.03 7.12 -10.05
C PRO A 16 -30.41 6.00 -9.08
N GLY A 17 -30.89 4.86 -9.58
CA GLY A 17 -31.22 3.68 -8.78
C GLY A 17 -30.08 2.68 -8.61
N ASP A 18 -28.90 2.96 -9.14
CA ASP A 18 -27.75 2.07 -9.07
C ASP A 18 -27.10 2.13 -7.69
N GLU A 19 -27.02 1.00 -7.01
CA GLU A 19 -26.33 0.85 -5.71
C GLU A 19 -24.89 1.33 -5.76
N LEU A 20 -24.20 1.24 -6.92
CA LEU A 20 -22.86 1.74 -7.14
C LEU A 20 -22.71 3.25 -6.87
N ASN A 21 -23.78 4.01 -6.83
CA ASN A 21 -23.75 5.46 -6.60
C ASN A 21 -23.99 5.85 -5.14
N ASP A 22 -24.34 4.91 -4.27
CA ASP A 22 -24.42 5.15 -2.83
C ASP A 22 -23.02 4.99 -2.19
N LEU A 23 -22.34 6.11 -2.02
CA LEU A 23 -20.99 6.20 -1.47
C LEU A 23 -20.97 6.55 0.03
N ARG A 24 -22.10 6.49 0.72
CA ARG A 24 -22.16 6.81 2.15
C ARG A 24 -21.53 5.68 2.98
N MET A 25 -20.80 6.09 4.03
CA MET A 25 -20.35 5.17 5.07
C MET A 25 -21.58 4.53 5.77
N SER A 26 -21.47 3.27 6.10
CA SER A 26 -22.51 2.56 6.89
C SER A 26 -22.66 3.23 8.28
N GLU A 27 -23.90 3.42 8.73
CA GLU A 27 -24.18 4.05 10.02
C GLU A 27 -23.53 3.30 11.19
N GLN A 28 -23.50 1.98 11.12
CA GLN A 28 -22.88 1.12 12.14
C GLN A 28 -21.34 1.29 12.25
N VAL A 29 -20.68 1.79 11.20
CA VAL A 29 -19.22 1.98 11.17
C VAL A 29 -18.83 3.41 11.63
N ARG A 30 -19.78 4.34 11.67
CA ARG A 30 -19.52 5.73 12.09
C ARG A 30 -18.84 5.83 13.47
N PRO A 31 -19.26 5.11 14.52
CA PRO A 31 -18.57 5.16 15.81
C PRO A 31 -17.11 4.70 15.74
N LEU A 32 -16.82 3.63 14.97
CA LEU A 32 -15.44 3.16 14.76
C LEU A 32 -14.59 4.23 14.04
N TYR A 33 -15.13 4.83 12.98
CA TYR A 33 -14.45 5.90 12.25
C TYR A 33 -14.10 7.09 13.14
N ASP A 34 -15.06 7.57 13.95
CA ASP A 34 -14.83 8.68 14.87
C ASP A 34 -13.82 8.32 15.96
N HIS A 35 -13.84 7.07 16.43
CA HIS A 35 -12.88 6.54 17.39
C HIS A 35 -11.46 6.48 16.81
N VAL A 36 -11.28 5.97 15.58
CA VAL A 36 -9.99 5.96 14.88
C VAL A 36 -9.43 7.39 14.76
N ARG A 37 -10.23 8.35 14.35
CA ARG A 37 -9.81 9.76 14.26
C ARG A 37 -9.34 10.31 15.60
N LYS A 38 -10.10 10.04 16.66
CA LYS A 38 -9.74 10.46 18.03
C LYS A 38 -8.42 9.79 18.46
N PHE A 39 -8.27 8.48 18.24
CA PHE A 39 -7.07 7.73 18.59
C PHE A 39 -5.83 8.28 17.85
N ILE A 40 -5.95 8.58 16.56
CA ILE A 40 -4.85 9.21 15.81
C ILE A 40 -4.46 10.54 16.45
N ALA A 41 -5.43 11.42 16.73
CA ALA A 41 -5.16 12.75 17.27
C ALA A 41 -4.60 12.73 18.70
N THR A 42 -5.08 11.82 19.56
CA THR A 42 -4.74 11.82 21.00
C THR A 42 -3.64 10.84 21.38
N THR A 43 -3.34 9.84 20.55
CA THR A 43 -2.34 8.81 20.86
C THR A 43 -1.24 8.78 19.79
N VAL A 44 -1.59 8.65 18.49
CA VAL A 44 -0.60 8.45 17.44
C VAL A 44 0.20 9.73 17.15
N GLU A 45 -0.46 10.90 17.02
CA GLU A 45 0.24 12.16 16.73
C GLU A 45 1.27 12.53 17.82
N PRO A 46 0.91 12.55 19.13
CA PRO A 46 1.90 12.81 20.18
C PRO A 46 3.03 11.78 20.20
N MET A 47 2.71 10.48 20.07
CA MET A 47 3.69 9.40 20.05
C MET A 47 4.64 9.53 18.85
N SER A 48 4.16 9.94 17.68
CA SER A 48 4.97 10.10 16.47
C SER A 48 6.11 11.10 16.67
N HIS A 49 5.85 12.23 17.32
CA HIS A 49 6.89 13.23 17.62
C HIS A 49 7.99 12.66 18.50
N GLU A 50 7.63 11.90 19.52
CA GLU A 50 8.60 11.26 20.42
C GLU A 50 9.36 10.13 19.71
N PHE A 51 8.66 9.33 18.89
CA PHE A 51 9.25 8.24 18.12
C PHE A 51 10.37 8.73 17.19
N TYR A 52 10.13 9.79 16.43
CA TYR A 52 11.17 10.34 15.54
C TYR A 52 12.32 10.94 16.33
N ARG A 53 12.04 11.68 17.40
CA ARG A 53 13.09 12.23 18.29
C ARG A 53 13.94 11.13 18.93
N ALA A 54 13.33 10.03 19.35
CA ALA A 54 14.05 8.88 19.94
C ALA A 54 14.99 8.16 18.95
N GLY A 55 14.79 8.36 17.65
CA GLY A 55 15.66 7.84 16.58
C GLY A 55 16.74 8.82 16.11
N GLU A 56 16.73 10.08 16.58
CA GLU A 56 17.71 11.07 16.14
C GLU A 56 19.13 10.69 16.59
N GLY A 57 20.10 10.95 15.69
CA GLY A 57 21.52 10.72 15.98
C GLY A 57 21.98 9.26 15.97
N LYS A 58 21.11 8.29 15.66
CA LYS A 58 21.52 6.89 15.49
C LYS A 58 22.42 6.72 14.28
N THR A 59 23.54 6.00 14.48
CA THR A 59 24.42 5.55 13.40
C THR A 59 23.83 4.37 12.61
N ASP A 60 23.26 3.40 13.31
CA ASP A 60 22.52 2.30 12.70
C ASP A 60 21.06 2.68 12.49
N ARG A 61 20.73 3.07 11.26
CA ARG A 61 19.38 3.48 10.85
C ARG A 61 18.45 2.28 10.60
N TRP A 62 18.97 1.05 10.52
CA TRP A 62 18.21 -0.18 10.24
C TRP A 62 17.73 -0.91 11.50
N SER A 63 18.02 -0.40 12.67
CA SER A 63 17.45 -0.88 13.94
C SER A 63 16.54 0.17 14.56
N PHE A 64 15.80 -0.22 15.57
CA PHE A 64 15.02 0.68 16.43
C PHE A 64 15.75 0.88 17.77
N THR A 65 15.54 2.03 18.40
CA THR A 65 15.89 2.17 19.83
C THR A 65 14.86 1.45 20.70
N ASP A 66 15.23 1.10 21.92
CA ASP A 66 14.28 0.51 22.88
C ASP A 66 13.09 1.44 23.11
N ARG A 67 13.31 2.76 23.12
CA ARG A 67 12.22 3.74 23.26
C ARG A 67 11.28 3.75 22.05
N GLN A 68 11.80 3.64 20.83
CA GLN A 68 10.96 3.52 19.65
C GLN A 68 10.09 2.27 19.66
N LEU A 69 10.67 1.12 20.07
CA LEU A 69 9.93 -0.14 20.18
C LEU A 69 8.87 -0.06 21.30
N SER A 70 9.21 0.52 22.47
CA SER A 70 8.27 0.74 23.58
C SER A 70 7.08 1.60 23.13
N LEU A 71 7.34 2.74 22.48
CA LEU A 71 6.29 3.64 21.99
C LEU A 71 5.34 2.94 21.00
N LEU A 72 5.89 2.18 20.06
CA LEU A 72 5.07 1.40 19.12
C LEU A 72 4.25 0.34 19.82
N GLN A 73 4.84 -0.36 20.80
CA GLN A 73 4.14 -1.40 21.54
C GLN A 73 3.04 -0.83 22.42
N GLU A 74 3.32 0.25 23.17
CA GLU A 74 2.32 0.97 23.98
C GLU A 74 1.11 1.41 23.13
N ALA A 75 1.38 1.98 21.95
CA ALA A 75 0.30 2.40 21.04
C ALA A 75 -0.48 1.21 20.46
N LYS A 76 0.19 0.10 20.15
CA LYS A 76 -0.48 -1.14 19.67
C LYS A 76 -1.35 -1.77 20.76
N ASP A 77 -0.85 -1.83 21.98
CA ASP A 77 -1.59 -2.41 23.10
C ASP A 77 -2.86 -1.59 23.38
N LYS A 78 -2.71 -0.26 23.41
CA LYS A 78 -3.84 0.65 23.55
C LYS A 78 -4.83 0.52 22.39
N ALA A 79 -4.36 0.38 21.15
CA ALA A 79 -5.24 0.16 19.99
C ALA A 79 -6.04 -1.16 20.15
N LYS A 80 -5.40 -2.23 20.63
CA LYS A 80 -6.09 -3.51 20.91
C LYS A 80 -7.11 -3.39 22.03
N GLU A 81 -6.76 -2.73 23.13
CA GLU A 81 -7.66 -2.47 24.25
C GLU A 81 -8.91 -1.69 23.84
N GLU A 82 -8.75 -0.75 22.90
CA GLU A 82 -9.83 0.07 22.39
C GLU A 82 -10.57 -0.55 21.19
N GLY A 83 -10.24 -1.81 20.78
CA GLY A 83 -10.86 -2.49 19.64
C GLY A 83 -10.47 -1.93 18.28
N LEU A 84 -9.32 -1.24 18.17
CA LEU A 84 -8.82 -0.62 16.94
C LEU A 84 -7.73 -1.46 16.29
N TRP A 85 -8.08 -2.70 15.88
CA TRP A 85 -7.09 -3.67 15.44
C TRP A 85 -7.55 -4.49 14.22
N ASN A 86 -6.69 -4.70 13.22
CA ASN A 86 -6.92 -5.55 12.04
C ASN A 86 -8.17 -5.23 11.20
N PHE A 87 -8.76 -4.07 11.30
CA PHE A 87 -10.03 -3.76 10.64
C PHE A 87 -9.95 -3.63 9.10
N PHE A 88 -8.79 -3.81 8.50
CA PHE A 88 -8.67 -3.95 7.04
C PHE A 88 -9.15 -5.31 6.53
N LEU A 89 -9.18 -6.35 7.37
CA LEU A 89 -9.60 -7.69 7.01
C LEU A 89 -11.12 -7.75 6.87
N PRO A 90 -11.63 -8.28 5.74
CA PRO A 90 -13.07 -8.36 5.47
C PRO A 90 -13.76 -9.48 6.24
N ASP A 91 -13.03 -10.45 6.80
CA ASP A 91 -13.56 -11.54 7.62
C ASP A 91 -13.77 -11.05 9.07
N ALA A 92 -14.96 -11.31 9.62
CA ALA A 92 -15.31 -10.88 10.96
C ALA A 92 -14.63 -11.71 12.07
N ASP A 93 -14.13 -12.91 11.76
CA ASP A 93 -13.41 -13.74 12.74
C ASP A 93 -11.96 -13.28 12.94
N THR A 94 -11.37 -12.60 11.94
CA THR A 94 -9.98 -12.14 11.95
C THR A 94 -9.84 -10.61 11.90
N GLY A 95 -10.89 -9.91 11.52
CA GLY A 95 -11.00 -8.44 11.46
C GLY A 95 -12.38 -7.97 11.91
N GLU A 96 -12.84 -6.84 11.42
CA GLU A 96 -14.14 -6.23 11.77
C GLU A 96 -15.23 -6.50 10.73
N GLY A 97 -14.96 -7.30 9.70
CA GLY A 97 -15.92 -7.58 8.64
C GLY A 97 -16.35 -6.33 7.83
N LEU A 98 -15.49 -5.32 7.75
CA LEU A 98 -15.82 -4.07 7.08
C LEU A 98 -15.90 -4.24 5.56
N LYS A 99 -16.86 -3.56 4.95
CA LYS A 99 -16.89 -3.37 3.50
C LYS A 99 -15.71 -2.51 3.06
N ASN A 100 -15.24 -2.69 1.82
CA ASN A 100 -14.17 -1.85 1.26
C ASN A 100 -14.53 -0.36 1.29
N LEU A 101 -15.80 -0.02 1.05
CA LEU A 101 -16.29 1.35 1.12
C LEU A 101 -16.10 1.96 2.52
N ASP A 102 -16.46 1.23 3.58
CA ASP A 102 -16.33 1.68 4.95
C ASP A 102 -14.85 1.82 5.35
N TYR A 103 -14.04 0.81 4.98
CA TYR A 103 -12.60 0.87 5.22
C TYR A 103 -11.91 2.01 4.46
N ALA A 104 -12.42 2.43 3.29
CA ALA A 104 -11.84 3.54 2.53
C ALA A 104 -11.82 4.86 3.31
N TYR A 105 -12.86 5.14 4.07
CA TYR A 105 -12.92 6.31 4.94
C TYR A 105 -11.88 6.22 6.07
N ILE A 106 -11.79 5.07 6.73
CA ILE A 106 -10.84 4.83 7.83
C ILE A 106 -9.40 4.90 7.31
N ALA A 107 -9.11 4.23 6.19
CA ALA A 107 -7.76 4.21 5.61
C ALA A 107 -7.26 5.60 5.19
N ALA A 108 -8.16 6.50 4.77
CA ALA A 108 -7.79 7.88 4.48
C ALA A 108 -7.32 8.61 5.77
N GLU A 109 -7.96 8.37 6.92
CA GLU A 109 -7.48 8.91 8.19
C GLU A 109 -6.12 8.33 8.60
N LEU A 110 -5.93 7.01 8.43
CA LEU A 110 -4.63 6.36 8.67
C LEU A 110 -3.50 6.96 7.81
N GLY A 111 -3.82 7.41 6.60
CA GLY A 111 -2.86 8.01 5.68
C GLY A 111 -2.28 9.36 6.13
N LYS A 112 -2.93 10.05 7.08
CA LYS A 112 -2.49 11.37 7.58
C LYS A 112 -1.24 11.30 8.46
N ASN A 113 -0.98 10.15 9.09
CA ASN A 113 0.20 9.93 9.93
C ASN A 113 0.95 8.65 9.52
N ALA A 114 2.26 8.73 9.39
CA ALA A 114 3.09 7.64 8.89
C ALA A 114 3.09 6.38 9.79
N LEU A 115 2.81 6.53 11.09
CA LEU A 115 2.78 5.43 12.06
C LEU A 115 1.37 4.90 12.32
N ALA A 116 0.30 5.62 11.93
CA ALA A 116 -1.08 5.25 12.26
C ALA A 116 -1.47 3.86 11.75
N SER A 117 -1.10 3.53 10.52
CA SER A 117 -1.40 2.20 9.95
C SER A 117 -0.71 1.07 10.73
N GLU A 118 0.52 1.27 11.21
CA GLU A 118 1.24 0.25 11.96
C GLU A 118 0.68 0.08 13.38
N THR A 119 0.31 1.16 14.04
CA THR A 119 -0.23 1.10 15.41
C THR A 119 -1.56 0.35 15.50
N MET A 120 -2.29 0.24 14.40
CA MET A 120 -3.56 -0.49 14.31
C MET A 120 -3.47 -1.76 13.42
N ASN A 121 -2.24 -2.22 13.15
CA ASN A 121 -1.92 -3.39 12.32
C ASN A 121 -2.52 -3.37 10.90
N CYS A 122 -2.63 -2.20 10.30
CA CYS A 122 -3.20 -1.96 8.97
C CYS A 122 -2.17 -1.53 7.93
N SER A 123 -0.86 -1.80 8.14
CA SER A 123 0.19 -1.34 7.23
C SER A 123 0.57 -2.36 6.16
N ALA A 124 0.92 -1.87 4.97
CA ALA A 124 1.51 -2.67 3.92
C ALA A 124 3.01 -2.94 4.24
N PRO A 125 3.57 -4.07 3.78
CA PRO A 125 2.97 -5.12 2.94
C PRO A 125 2.17 -6.17 3.71
N ASP A 126 2.15 -6.11 5.05
CA ASP A 126 1.57 -7.15 5.92
C ASP A 126 0.09 -7.38 5.63
N THR A 127 -0.69 -6.31 5.42
CA THR A 127 -2.13 -6.44 5.12
C THR A 127 -2.38 -7.38 3.94
N GLY A 128 -1.70 -7.17 2.82
CA GLY A 128 -1.87 -8.04 1.65
C GLY A 128 -1.35 -9.46 1.86
N ASN A 129 -0.29 -9.63 2.67
CA ASN A 129 0.25 -10.94 2.97
C ASN A 129 -0.66 -11.71 3.96
N MET A 130 -1.26 -11.03 4.93
CA MET A 130 -2.27 -11.61 5.83
C MET A 130 -3.51 -12.06 5.06
N GLU A 131 -4.03 -11.24 4.12
CA GLU A 131 -5.14 -11.63 3.26
C GLU A 131 -4.84 -12.86 2.40
N VAL A 132 -3.61 -12.99 1.88
CA VAL A 132 -3.19 -14.19 1.13
C VAL A 132 -3.20 -15.41 2.06
N LEU A 133 -2.55 -15.32 3.22
CA LEU A 133 -2.48 -16.43 4.17
C LEU A 133 -3.86 -16.84 4.70
N GLU A 134 -4.73 -15.86 4.94
CA GLU A 134 -6.11 -16.12 5.36
C GLU A 134 -6.88 -16.93 4.31
N ARG A 135 -6.80 -16.53 3.05
CA ARG A 135 -7.57 -17.14 1.96
C ARG A 135 -7.03 -18.46 1.47
N VAL A 136 -5.70 -18.61 1.38
CA VAL A 136 -5.07 -19.74 0.69
C VAL A 136 -4.07 -20.51 1.55
N GLY A 137 -3.73 -20.04 2.74
CA GLY A 137 -2.82 -20.72 3.66
C GLY A 137 -3.44 -22.01 4.22
N THR A 138 -2.63 -23.07 4.35
CA THR A 138 -2.99 -24.27 5.10
C THR A 138 -3.12 -23.95 6.60
N PRO A 139 -3.81 -24.78 7.41
CA PRO A 139 -3.86 -24.58 8.86
C PRO A 139 -2.48 -24.45 9.52
N ALA A 140 -1.49 -25.23 9.06
CA ALA A 140 -0.12 -25.16 9.55
C ALA A 140 0.55 -23.84 9.19
N GLN A 141 0.41 -23.35 7.95
CA GLN A 141 0.94 -22.08 7.49
C GLN A 141 0.27 -20.89 8.21
N LYS A 142 -1.05 -20.96 8.42
CA LYS A 142 -1.80 -19.94 9.20
C LYS A 142 -1.31 -19.86 10.64
N LYS A 143 -1.17 -21.00 11.31
CA LYS A 143 -0.65 -21.05 12.67
C LYS A 143 0.78 -20.52 12.78
N ALA A 144 1.65 -20.88 11.82
CA ALA A 144 3.05 -20.47 11.84
C ALA A 144 3.26 -18.99 11.54
N TRP A 145 2.47 -18.40 10.63
CA TRP A 145 2.75 -17.09 10.06
C TRP A 145 1.60 -16.09 10.16
N LEU A 146 0.36 -16.50 9.90
CA LEU A 146 -0.77 -15.58 9.97
C LEU A 146 -1.07 -15.16 11.41
N GLU A 147 -1.13 -16.08 12.36
CA GLU A 147 -1.40 -15.76 13.76
C GLU A 147 -0.43 -14.71 14.32
N PRO A 148 0.92 -14.88 14.24
CA PRO A 148 1.83 -13.85 14.75
C PRO A 148 1.79 -12.54 13.95
N LEU A 149 1.39 -12.54 12.67
CA LEU A 149 1.13 -11.32 11.90
C LEU A 149 -0.14 -10.61 12.39
N LEU A 150 -1.23 -11.34 12.62
CA LEU A 150 -2.48 -10.81 13.17
C LEU A 150 -2.27 -10.23 14.58
N GLU A 151 -1.39 -10.83 15.37
CA GLU A 151 -1.01 -10.33 16.68
C GLU A 151 -0.07 -9.09 16.63
N GLY A 152 0.48 -8.79 15.45
CA GLY A 152 1.45 -7.70 15.25
C GLY A 152 2.82 -7.95 15.88
N LYS A 153 3.15 -9.24 16.15
CA LYS A 153 4.43 -9.68 16.72
C LYS A 153 5.57 -9.69 15.72
N ILE A 154 5.25 -10.01 14.45
CA ILE A 154 6.21 -10.03 13.35
C ILE A 154 5.72 -9.16 12.20
N ARG A 155 6.65 -8.87 11.26
CA ARG A 155 6.37 -8.24 9.98
C ARG A 155 6.67 -9.23 8.85
N SER A 156 6.24 -8.89 7.65
CA SER A 156 6.41 -9.71 6.45
C SER A 156 6.84 -8.88 5.25
N ALA A 157 7.27 -9.57 4.18
CA ALA A 157 7.56 -8.95 2.91
C ALA A 157 6.94 -9.73 1.75
N TYR A 158 6.81 -9.08 0.59
CA TYR A 158 6.35 -9.70 -0.65
C TYR A 158 7.43 -9.55 -1.73
N ALA A 159 8.08 -10.65 -2.09
CA ALA A 159 9.24 -10.66 -2.97
C ALA A 159 8.81 -11.07 -4.40
N MET A 160 8.45 -10.08 -5.21
CA MET A 160 8.00 -10.29 -6.60
C MET A 160 8.95 -9.68 -7.62
N THR A 161 9.26 -8.41 -7.51
CA THR A 161 9.97 -7.60 -8.50
C THR A 161 11.44 -8.03 -8.65
N GLU A 162 11.94 -8.11 -9.89
CA GLU A 162 13.30 -8.57 -10.24
C GLU A 162 14.07 -7.53 -11.02
N PRO A 163 15.41 -7.39 -10.82
CA PRO A 163 16.20 -6.37 -11.51
C PRO A 163 16.39 -6.65 -13.01
N ASN A 164 16.41 -7.90 -13.43
CA ASN A 164 16.83 -8.31 -14.77
C ASN A 164 15.67 -8.50 -15.75
N VAL A 165 14.42 -8.37 -15.30
CA VAL A 165 13.21 -8.54 -16.14
C VAL A 165 12.17 -7.48 -15.82
N ALA A 166 11.31 -7.17 -16.80
CA ALA A 166 10.17 -6.28 -16.60
C ALA A 166 9.09 -6.98 -15.77
N SER A 167 9.18 -6.91 -14.45
CA SER A 167 8.28 -7.60 -13.50
C SER A 167 6.86 -7.01 -13.44
N SER A 168 6.61 -5.89 -14.11
CA SER A 168 5.27 -5.37 -14.35
C SER A 168 4.41 -6.32 -15.19
N ASP A 169 5.03 -7.16 -16.03
CA ASP A 169 4.43 -8.39 -16.54
C ASP A 169 4.85 -9.56 -15.63
N ALA A 170 3.96 -10.01 -14.77
CA ALA A 170 4.21 -11.08 -13.80
C ALA A 170 4.66 -12.40 -14.44
N LYS A 171 4.41 -12.61 -15.75
CA LYS A 171 4.85 -13.79 -16.49
C LYS A 171 6.35 -13.78 -16.77
N ASN A 172 7.01 -12.62 -16.69
CA ASN A 172 8.45 -12.48 -16.91
C ASN A 172 9.31 -12.90 -15.71
N ILE A 173 8.70 -13.18 -14.55
CA ILE A 173 9.45 -13.61 -13.36
C ILE A 173 10.41 -14.74 -13.72
N SER A 174 11.68 -14.59 -13.37
CA SER A 174 12.79 -15.49 -13.71
C SER A 174 13.38 -16.23 -12.51
N THR A 175 13.21 -15.70 -11.27
CA THR A 175 13.60 -16.42 -10.06
C THR A 175 12.99 -17.81 -10.08
N SER A 176 13.85 -18.85 -10.06
CA SER A 176 13.44 -20.25 -10.21
C SER A 176 13.23 -20.92 -8.86
N ALA A 177 12.35 -21.91 -8.83
CA ALA A 177 12.27 -22.87 -7.74
C ALA A 177 12.10 -24.27 -8.32
N VAL A 178 13.00 -25.17 -7.97
CA VAL A 178 13.01 -26.57 -8.43
C VAL A 178 12.77 -27.47 -7.22
N LEU A 179 11.85 -28.41 -7.36
CA LEU A 179 11.59 -29.41 -6.31
C LEU A 179 12.70 -30.46 -6.32
N ASP A 180 13.43 -30.57 -5.22
CA ASP A 180 14.48 -31.57 -4.98
C ASP A 180 14.10 -32.39 -3.74
N GLY A 181 13.57 -33.60 -3.97
CA GLY A 181 13.00 -34.43 -2.92
C GLY A 181 11.80 -33.76 -2.24
N ASN A 182 11.96 -33.40 -0.97
CA ASN A 182 10.93 -32.76 -0.18
C ASN A 182 11.17 -31.25 0.06
N GLU A 183 12.05 -30.65 -0.73
CA GLU A 183 12.41 -29.23 -0.59
C GLU A 183 12.36 -28.50 -1.93
N TRP A 184 11.91 -27.25 -1.91
CA TRP A 184 12.11 -26.30 -3.00
C TRP A 184 13.49 -25.68 -2.89
N VAL A 185 14.25 -25.69 -4.00
CA VAL A 185 15.54 -25.00 -4.14
C VAL A 185 15.33 -23.74 -4.96
N ILE A 186 15.50 -22.58 -4.32
CA ILE A 186 15.19 -21.27 -4.90
C ILE A 186 16.48 -20.55 -5.29
N ASN A 187 16.52 -20.02 -6.52
CA ASN A 187 17.63 -19.22 -7.04
C ASN A 187 17.12 -18.01 -7.82
N GLY A 188 17.73 -16.84 -7.59
CA GLY A 188 17.41 -15.61 -8.31
C GLY A 188 17.61 -14.35 -7.48
N GLU A 189 17.21 -13.22 -8.03
CA GLU A 189 17.32 -11.91 -7.36
C GLU A 189 15.98 -11.20 -7.35
N LYS A 190 15.73 -10.47 -6.27
CA LYS A 190 14.57 -9.59 -6.08
C LYS A 190 15.04 -8.21 -5.61
N TYR A 191 14.34 -7.16 -6.03
CA TYR A 191 14.65 -5.80 -5.57
C TYR A 191 13.38 -5.00 -5.31
N TYR A 192 13.50 -3.86 -4.64
CA TYR A 192 12.36 -3.08 -4.15
C TYR A 192 11.44 -3.89 -3.23
N ILE A 193 12.01 -4.81 -2.43
CA ILE A 193 11.23 -5.62 -1.49
C ILE A 193 10.96 -4.82 -0.22
N SER A 194 9.76 -4.24 -0.16
CA SER A 194 9.33 -3.36 0.93
C SER A 194 9.19 -4.11 2.25
N GLY A 195 9.70 -3.51 3.31
CA GLY A 195 9.61 -4.04 4.68
C GLY A 195 10.66 -5.09 5.03
N LEU A 196 11.44 -5.59 4.06
CA LEU A 196 12.46 -6.61 4.33
C LEU A 196 13.63 -6.08 5.19
N GLY A 197 13.88 -4.77 5.17
CA GLY A 197 14.90 -4.14 6.02
C GLY A 197 14.52 -4.02 7.50
N ASP A 198 13.25 -4.17 7.82
CA ASP A 198 12.78 -4.13 9.21
C ASP A 198 13.24 -5.39 9.96
N PRO A 199 13.95 -5.28 11.09
CA PRO A 199 14.44 -6.44 11.84
C PRO A 199 13.31 -7.35 12.37
N ARG A 200 12.08 -6.85 12.41
CA ARG A 200 10.88 -7.62 12.79
C ARG A 200 10.30 -8.42 11.62
N CYS A 201 10.80 -8.23 10.40
CA CYS A 201 10.38 -9.04 9.24
C CYS A 201 10.91 -10.47 9.38
N LYS A 202 10.01 -11.46 9.42
CA LYS A 202 10.37 -12.86 9.65
C LYS A 202 10.00 -13.79 8.49
N ILE A 203 9.08 -13.38 7.64
CA ILE A 203 8.56 -14.20 6.55
C ILE A 203 8.40 -13.42 5.26
N MET A 204 8.72 -14.03 4.14
CA MET A 204 8.47 -13.53 2.80
C MET A 204 7.51 -14.44 2.03
N ILE A 205 6.61 -13.85 1.26
CA ILE A 205 5.90 -14.54 0.16
C ILE A 205 6.71 -14.27 -1.11
N VAL A 206 7.30 -15.31 -1.69
CA VAL A 206 8.22 -15.17 -2.83
C VAL A 206 7.55 -15.69 -4.11
N MET A 207 7.45 -14.83 -5.12
CA MET A 207 7.00 -15.22 -6.46
C MET A 207 8.16 -15.86 -7.22
N VAL A 208 7.96 -17.11 -7.67
CA VAL A 208 8.97 -17.93 -8.35
C VAL A 208 8.41 -18.59 -9.60
N LYS A 209 9.29 -18.98 -10.52
CA LYS A 209 8.94 -19.83 -11.67
C LYS A 209 9.26 -21.28 -11.33
N THR A 210 8.23 -22.12 -11.26
CA THR A 210 8.37 -23.55 -10.94
C THR A 210 8.29 -24.45 -12.18
N ASN A 211 7.53 -24.04 -13.19
CA ASN A 211 7.37 -24.83 -14.42
C ASN A 211 7.44 -23.94 -15.66
N PRO A 212 8.62 -23.77 -16.27
CA PRO A 212 8.81 -22.93 -17.45
C PRO A 212 8.08 -23.44 -18.71
N ASP A 213 7.77 -24.74 -18.77
CA ASP A 213 7.12 -25.38 -19.93
C ASP A 213 5.59 -25.30 -19.87
N ALA A 214 5.03 -24.88 -18.73
CA ALA A 214 3.58 -24.72 -18.59
C ALA A 214 3.07 -23.48 -19.37
N ALA A 215 1.75 -23.40 -19.52
CA ALA A 215 1.11 -22.19 -20.06
C ALA A 215 1.55 -20.95 -19.27
N PRO A 216 1.74 -19.77 -19.91
CA PRO A 216 2.36 -18.60 -19.27
C PRO A 216 1.76 -18.17 -17.92
N SER A 217 0.45 -18.37 -17.73
CA SER A 217 -0.24 -18.06 -16.45
C SER A 217 -0.14 -19.16 -15.39
N LYS A 218 0.52 -20.29 -15.72
CA LYS A 218 0.71 -21.46 -14.86
C LYS A 218 2.18 -21.77 -14.58
N GLN A 219 3.09 -20.90 -15.02
CA GLN A 219 4.53 -21.07 -14.79
C GLN A 219 4.97 -20.68 -13.39
N GLN A 220 4.22 -19.80 -12.72
CA GLN A 220 4.60 -19.19 -11.45
C GLN A 220 3.87 -19.81 -10.27
N SER A 221 4.59 -19.88 -9.15
CA SER A 221 4.10 -20.28 -7.84
C SER A 221 4.47 -19.24 -6.80
N GLN A 222 3.87 -19.32 -5.62
CA GLN A 222 4.27 -18.51 -4.47
C GLN A 222 4.70 -19.43 -3.33
N ILE A 223 5.86 -19.14 -2.74
CA ILE A 223 6.48 -19.97 -1.71
C ILE A 223 6.77 -19.09 -0.49
N LEU A 224 6.45 -19.61 0.70
CA LEU A 224 6.79 -18.99 1.98
C LEU A 224 8.27 -19.25 2.29
N VAL A 225 9.06 -18.19 2.44
CA VAL A 225 10.47 -18.26 2.76
C VAL A 225 10.76 -17.45 4.02
N PRO A 226 11.12 -18.09 5.14
CA PRO A 226 11.61 -17.37 6.32
C PRO A 226 12.86 -16.54 5.98
N VAL A 227 12.94 -15.33 6.49
CA VAL A 227 14.04 -14.38 6.17
C VAL A 227 15.41 -14.95 6.57
N GLU A 228 15.48 -15.72 7.65
CA GLU A 228 16.71 -16.28 8.20
C GLU A 228 17.12 -17.62 7.55
N THR A 229 16.43 -18.05 6.47
CA THR A 229 16.76 -19.29 5.75
C THR A 229 18.17 -19.18 5.13
N PRO A 230 19.05 -20.18 5.30
CA PRO A 230 20.38 -20.17 4.69
C PRO A 230 20.31 -19.95 3.17
N GLY A 231 21.18 -19.08 2.65
CA GLY A 231 21.21 -18.69 1.24
C GLY A 231 20.31 -17.48 0.90
N VAL A 232 19.53 -16.95 1.84
CA VAL A 232 18.88 -15.64 1.71
C VAL A 232 19.91 -14.56 2.01
N GLU A 233 20.21 -13.74 1.01
CA GLU A 233 21.21 -12.67 1.09
C GLU A 233 20.51 -11.32 0.89
N VAL A 234 20.50 -10.44 1.91
CA VAL A 234 20.06 -9.06 1.77
C VAL A 234 21.27 -8.22 1.32
N LEU A 235 21.23 -7.72 0.09
CA LEU A 235 22.36 -7.03 -0.56
C LEU A 235 22.43 -5.54 -0.19
N GLY A 236 21.32 -4.95 0.23
CA GLY A 236 21.25 -3.56 0.66
C GLY A 236 19.96 -2.86 0.25
N PRO A 237 19.79 -1.60 0.66
CA PRO A 237 18.60 -0.83 0.35
C PRO A 237 18.60 -0.28 -1.08
N MET A 238 17.41 -0.22 -1.68
CA MET A 238 17.15 0.58 -2.87
C MET A 238 16.78 2.00 -2.45
N HIS A 239 17.35 3.00 -3.11
CA HIS A 239 17.10 4.40 -2.78
C HIS A 239 16.03 5.00 -3.71
N VAL A 240 15.08 5.70 -3.11
CA VAL A 240 14.10 6.52 -3.84
C VAL A 240 14.54 7.97 -3.73
N PHE A 241 15.03 8.56 -4.81
CA PHE A 241 15.65 9.91 -4.83
C PHE A 241 16.74 10.08 -3.76
N GLY A 242 17.57 9.05 -3.57
CA GLY A 242 18.63 9.06 -2.56
C GLY A 242 18.17 8.70 -1.13
N HIS A 243 16.86 8.50 -0.89
CA HIS A 243 16.31 8.14 0.41
C HIS A 243 16.13 6.63 0.55
N ASP A 244 16.69 6.02 1.59
CA ASP A 244 16.67 4.57 1.81
C ASP A 244 15.44 4.07 2.60
N HIS A 245 14.63 4.97 3.15
CA HIS A 245 13.43 4.70 3.96
C HIS A 245 13.69 3.79 5.17
N ALA A 246 14.93 3.79 5.71
CA ALA A 246 15.24 3.02 6.91
C ALA A 246 14.32 3.38 8.09
N PRO A 247 13.96 2.41 8.95
CA PRO A 247 14.41 1.03 8.99
C PRO A 247 13.54 0.06 8.16
N ARG A 248 12.44 0.50 7.56
CA ARG A 248 11.54 -0.37 6.79
C ARG A 248 12.08 -0.69 5.40
N GLY A 249 12.45 0.33 4.64
CA GLY A 249 13.15 0.30 3.37
C GLY A 249 12.57 -0.61 2.28
N HIS A 250 13.28 -0.59 1.16
CA HIS A 250 13.01 -1.46 0.01
C HIS A 250 14.32 -2.18 -0.32
N MET A 251 14.42 -3.47 -0.05
CA MET A 251 15.68 -4.18 -0.17
C MET A 251 15.92 -4.78 -1.54
N HIS A 252 17.20 -4.82 -1.95
CA HIS A 252 17.74 -5.71 -2.96
C HIS A 252 18.19 -7.00 -2.24
N MET A 253 17.85 -8.16 -2.79
CA MET A 253 18.15 -9.43 -2.19
C MET A 253 18.43 -10.52 -3.22
N ARG A 254 19.12 -11.58 -2.82
CA ARG A 254 19.42 -12.75 -3.62
C ARG A 254 19.04 -14.02 -2.89
N PHE A 255 18.55 -14.97 -3.64
CA PHE A 255 18.38 -16.37 -3.23
C PHE A 255 19.50 -17.19 -3.87
N ASN A 256 20.34 -17.81 -3.04
CA ASN A 256 21.44 -18.65 -3.47
C ASN A 256 21.24 -20.06 -2.91
N ASN A 257 20.68 -20.95 -3.73
CA ASN A 257 20.31 -22.30 -3.33
C ASN A 257 19.49 -22.36 -2.02
N VAL A 258 18.54 -21.46 -1.86
CA VAL A 258 17.68 -21.40 -0.67
C VAL A 258 16.76 -22.61 -0.66
N ARG A 259 16.83 -23.40 0.42
CA ARG A 259 16.03 -24.62 0.60
C ARG A 259 14.93 -24.39 1.61
N VAL A 260 13.70 -24.68 1.20
CA VAL A 260 12.53 -24.66 2.08
C VAL A 260 11.67 -25.91 1.87
N PRO A 261 10.94 -26.37 2.91
CA PRO A 261 10.06 -27.52 2.78
C PRO A 261 9.06 -27.38 1.62
N LYS A 262 8.75 -28.49 0.96
CA LYS A 262 7.81 -28.51 -0.18
C LYS A 262 6.43 -27.94 0.21
N ASP A 263 6.03 -28.12 1.47
CA ASP A 263 4.75 -27.67 2.00
C ASP A 263 4.69 -26.12 2.24
N ASN A 264 5.79 -25.40 2.01
CA ASN A 264 5.82 -23.94 2.04
C ASN A 264 5.17 -23.30 0.79
N ILE A 265 4.82 -24.08 -0.23
CA ILE A 265 4.08 -23.57 -1.38
C ILE A 265 2.64 -23.19 -1.00
N LEU A 266 2.19 -22.06 -1.50
CA LEU A 266 0.82 -21.59 -1.29
C LEU A 266 -0.10 -22.13 -2.40
N LEU A 267 -1.23 -22.71 -2.02
CA LEU A 267 -2.31 -23.22 -2.89
C LEU A 267 -1.86 -24.30 -3.90
N GLY A 268 -0.57 -24.51 -4.10
CA GLY A 268 -0.01 -25.47 -5.02
C GLY A 268 0.73 -24.85 -6.21
N GLU A 269 1.40 -25.72 -6.98
CA GLU A 269 2.23 -25.34 -8.12
C GLU A 269 1.40 -24.74 -9.26
N GLY A 270 1.96 -23.72 -9.93
CA GLY A 270 1.32 -23.02 -11.04
C GLY A 270 0.18 -22.09 -10.66
N ARG A 271 -0.04 -21.81 -9.37
CA ARG A 271 -1.12 -20.96 -8.85
C ARG A 271 -0.65 -19.54 -8.45
N GLY A 272 0.64 -19.22 -8.68
CA GLY A 272 1.23 -17.96 -8.26
C GLY A 272 0.57 -16.74 -8.88
N PHE A 273 0.23 -16.77 -10.15
CA PHE A 273 -0.47 -15.66 -10.82
C PHE A 273 -1.87 -15.43 -10.23
N GLU A 274 -2.62 -16.51 -9.97
CA GLU A 274 -3.94 -16.47 -9.34
C GLU A 274 -3.89 -15.82 -7.96
N ILE A 275 -2.95 -16.25 -7.11
CA ILE A 275 -2.74 -15.68 -5.77
C ILE A 275 -2.39 -14.19 -5.88
N SER A 276 -1.55 -13.79 -6.85
CA SER A 276 -1.21 -12.38 -7.07
C SER A 276 -2.44 -11.52 -7.38
N GLN A 277 -3.42 -12.03 -8.12
CA GLN A 277 -4.66 -11.28 -8.39
C GLN A 277 -5.50 -11.09 -7.12
N VAL A 278 -5.53 -12.09 -6.24
CA VAL A 278 -6.21 -12.01 -4.94
C VAL A 278 -5.56 -10.92 -4.06
N ARG A 279 -4.22 -10.90 -3.99
CA ARG A 279 -3.46 -9.95 -3.16
C ARG A 279 -3.48 -8.52 -3.70
N LEU A 280 -3.23 -8.37 -5.00
CA LEU A 280 -2.99 -7.04 -5.59
C LEU A 280 -4.27 -6.21 -5.75
N GLY A 281 -5.44 -6.83 -5.83
CA GLY A 281 -6.72 -6.11 -5.91
C GLY A 281 -6.94 -5.21 -4.70
N PRO A 282 -7.10 -5.76 -3.49
CA PRO A 282 -7.23 -5.00 -2.25
C PRO A 282 -6.00 -4.11 -1.96
N GLY A 283 -4.78 -4.61 -2.17
CA GLY A 283 -3.56 -3.84 -1.95
C GLY A 283 -3.52 -2.52 -2.72
N ARG A 284 -3.90 -2.54 -4.01
CA ARG A 284 -3.94 -1.35 -4.87
C ARG A 284 -4.89 -0.28 -4.36
N ILE A 285 -6.10 -0.68 -3.96
CA ILE A 285 -7.07 0.29 -3.47
C ILE A 285 -6.72 0.81 -2.09
N HIS A 286 -6.16 -0.03 -1.20
CA HIS A 286 -5.68 0.41 0.12
C HIS A 286 -4.56 1.46 0.00
N HIS A 287 -3.66 1.33 -0.98
CA HIS A 287 -2.67 2.39 -1.26
C HIS A 287 -3.35 3.69 -1.66
N CYS A 288 -4.33 3.65 -2.57
CA CYS A 288 -5.06 4.84 -2.99
C CYS A 288 -5.83 5.49 -1.84
N MET A 289 -6.48 4.69 -0.99
CA MET A 289 -7.21 5.18 0.19
C MET A 289 -6.29 5.97 1.13
N ARG A 290 -5.15 5.39 1.52
CA ARG A 290 -4.17 6.06 2.39
C ARG A 290 -3.55 7.30 1.73
N THR A 291 -3.39 7.27 0.42
CA THR A 291 -2.83 8.40 -0.34
C THR A 291 -3.73 9.64 -0.28
N ILE A 292 -5.06 9.48 -0.20
CA ILE A 292 -5.99 10.60 0.05
C ILE A 292 -5.63 11.31 1.37
N GLY A 293 -5.35 10.56 2.44
CA GLY A 293 -4.93 11.14 3.73
C GLY A 293 -3.62 11.93 3.62
N LYS A 294 -2.66 11.44 2.84
CA LYS A 294 -1.41 12.19 2.57
C LYS A 294 -1.67 13.48 1.80
N ALA A 295 -2.57 13.46 0.82
CA ALA A 295 -2.97 14.66 0.08
C ALA A 295 -3.63 15.70 0.99
N GLU A 296 -4.52 15.27 1.90
CA GLU A 296 -5.13 16.14 2.92
C GLU A 296 -4.08 16.75 3.83
N LYS A 297 -3.15 15.94 4.35
CA LYS A 297 -2.05 16.44 5.20
C LYS A 297 -1.20 17.48 4.46
N ALA A 298 -0.88 17.26 3.20
CA ALA A 298 -0.12 18.23 2.39
C ALA A 298 -0.87 19.53 2.19
N LEU A 299 -2.19 19.49 1.95
CA LEU A 299 -3.03 20.66 1.83
C LEU A 299 -3.14 21.41 3.15
N ASP A 300 -3.34 20.73 4.28
CA ASP A 300 -3.37 21.35 5.61
C ASP A 300 -2.07 22.10 5.91
N MET A 301 -0.92 21.48 5.60
CA MET A 301 0.39 22.12 5.75
C MET A 301 0.56 23.33 4.82
N MET A 302 0.09 23.20 3.57
CA MET A 302 0.10 24.30 2.58
C MET A 302 -0.71 25.50 3.09
N VAL A 303 -1.91 25.27 3.60
CA VAL A 303 -2.80 26.31 4.15
C VAL A 303 -2.18 26.94 5.40
N ALA A 304 -1.71 26.13 6.36
CA ALA A 304 -1.06 26.62 7.57
C ALA A 304 0.16 27.49 7.24
N ARG A 305 1.02 27.06 6.31
CA ARG A 305 2.16 27.85 5.86
C ARG A 305 1.72 29.14 5.16
N GLY A 306 0.72 29.03 4.29
CA GLY A 306 0.19 30.16 3.55
C GLY A 306 -0.36 31.28 4.44
N LEU A 307 -0.97 30.93 5.57
CA LEU A 307 -1.54 31.87 6.52
C LEU A 307 -0.52 32.47 7.50
N THR A 308 0.51 31.69 7.88
CA THR A 308 1.44 32.09 8.95
C THR A 308 2.76 32.70 8.44
N ARG A 309 3.13 32.47 7.18
CA ARG A 309 4.36 33.02 6.61
C ARG A 309 4.07 34.28 5.82
N GLU A 310 4.74 35.36 6.14
CA GLU A 310 4.59 36.67 5.47
C GLU A 310 5.78 36.94 4.56
N ALA A 311 5.50 37.56 3.41
CA ALA A 311 6.47 38.14 2.49
C ALA A 311 5.81 39.34 1.77
N PHE A 312 6.60 40.35 1.43
CA PHE A 312 6.09 41.56 0.76
C PHE A 312 4.88 42.21 1.48
N GLY A 313 4.90 42.15 2.82
CA GLY A 313 3.90 42.81 3.67
C GLY A 313 2.55 42.09 3.81
N LYS A 314 2.44 40.82 3.40
CA LYS A 314 1.20 40.04 3.54
C LYS A 314 1.44 38.52 3.60
N PRO A 315 0.49 37.72 4.13
CA PRO A 315 0.58 36.29 4.14
C PRO A 315 0.77 35.69 2.75
N LEU A 316 1.56 34.59 2.65
CA LEU A 316 1.86 33.92 1.38
C LEU A 316 0.58 33.48 0.64
N ALA A 317 -0.46 33.05 1.36
CA ALA A 317 -1.72 32.63 0.76
C ALA A 317 -2.33 33.71 -0.16
N HIS A 318 -2.05 35.00 0.10
CA HIS A 318 -2.59 36.15 -0.65
C HIS A 318 -1.57 36.71 -1.69
N LEU A 319 -0.49 35.98 -1.96
CA LEU A 319 0.52 36.36 -2.96
C LEU A 319 0.34 35.54 -4.25
N GLY A 320 0.39 36.23 -5.39
CA GLY A 320 0.33 35.59 -6.71
C GLY A 320 -0.87 34.65 -6.85
N GLY A 321 -0.64 33.45 -7.41
CA GLY A 321 -1.64 32.43 -7.65
C GLY A 321 -1.89 31.46 -6.48
N ASN A 322 -1.38 31.72 -5.27
CA ASN A 322 -1.42 30.75 -4.17
C ASN A 322 -2.85 30.37 -3.74
N LEU A 323 -3.81 31.30 -3.78
CA LEU A 323 -5.23 31.00 -3.54
C LEU A 323 -5.76 30.00 -4.57
N GLN A 324 -5.40 30.15 -5.83
CA GLN A 324 -5.80 29.22 -6.90
C GLN A 324 -5.17 27.85 -6.69
N ILE A 325 -3.90 27.77 -6.30
CA ILE A 325 -3.20 26.49 -6.02
C ILE A 325 -3.90 25.74 -4.87
N ILE A 326 -4.24 26.44 -3.77
CA ILE A 326 -4.96 25.86 -2.64
C ILE A 326 -6.35 25.35 -3.07
N ALA A 327 -7.08 26.15 -3.85
CA ALA A 327 -8.39 25.76 -4.35
C ALA A 327 -8.34 24.55 -5.28
N GLN A 328 -7.38 24.52 -6.21
CA GLN A 328 -7.16 23.37 -7.11
C GLN A 328 -6.81 22.10 -6.33
N ALA A 329 -5.94 22.20 -5.32
CA ALA A 329 -5.60 21.07 -4.47
C ALA A 329 -6.84 20.50 -3.76
N ARG A 330 -7.72 21.35 -3.22
CA ARG A 330 -9.00 20.91 -2.62
C ARG A 330 -9.87 20.19 -3.64
N CYS A 331 -10.08 20.77 -4.82
CA CYS A 331 -10.90 20.16 -5.87
C CYS A 331 -10.36 18.80 -6.31
N GLU A 332 -9.04 18.68 -6.49
CA GLU A 332 -8.39 17.41 -6.83
C GLU A 332 -8.55 16.35 -5.74
N ILE A 333 -8.42 16.73 -4.46
CA ILE A 333 -8.61 15.78 -3.34
C ILE A 333 -10.05 15.27 -3.32
N GLU A 334 -11.05 16.13 -3.49
CA GLU A 334 -12.46 15.69 -3.51
C GLU A 334 -12.76 14.80 -4.72
N ALA A 335 -12.25 15.12 -5.91
CA ALA A 335 -12.38 14.28 -7.08
C ALA A 335 -11.73 12.88 -6.87
N MET A 336 -10.50 12.84 -6.31
CA MET A 336 -9.81 11.61 -5.99
C MET A 336 -10.56 10.79 -4.93
N ARG A 337 -11.10 11.44 -3.90
CA ARG A 337 -11.90 10.79 -2.84
C ARG A 337 -13.12 10.11 -3.43
N LEU A 338 -13.91 10.81 -4.24
CA LEU A 338 -15.09 10.25 -4.90
C LEU A 338 -14.72 9.04 -5.77
N MET A 339 -13.61 9.11 -6.50
CA MET A 339 -13.14 7.99 -7.32
C MET A 339 -12.72 6.77 -6.49
N VAL A 340 -12.02 6.97 -5.36
CA VAL A 340 -11.65 5.89 -4.44
C VAL A 340 -12.89 5.23 -3.83
N LEU A 341 -13.83 6.03 -3.33
CA LEU A 341 -15.07 5.52 -2.76
C LEU A 341 -15.88 4.72 -3.80
N LYS A 342 -15.94 5.21 -5.04
CA LYS A 342 -16.58 4.49 -6.15
C LYS A 342 -15.88 3.16 -6.46
N ALA A 343 -14.55 3.14 -6.49
CA ALA A 343 -13.79 1.90 -6.70
C ALA A 343 -14.00 0.89 -5.55
N ALA A 344 -14.00 1.37 -4.29
CA ALA A 344 -14.29 0.56 -3.12
C ALA A 344 -15.70 -0.02 -3.16
N LYS A 345 -16.70 0.82 -3.48
CA LYS A 345 -18.09 0.38 -3.65
C LYS A 345 -18.22 -0.65 -4.78
N ALA A 346 -17.52 -0.45 -5.90
CA ALA A 346 -17.53 -1.41 -7.00
C ALA A 346 -16.97 -2.78 -6.56
N MET A 347 -15.94 -2.81 -5.72
CA MET A 347 -15.43 -4.07 -5.15
C MET A 347 -16.46 -4.76 -4.27
N ASP A 348 -17.21 -4.01 -3.48
CA ASP A 348 -18.25 -4.56 -2.59
C ASP A 348 -19.46 -5.12 -3.36
N VAL A 349 -19.84 -4.48 -4.45
CA VAL A 349 -21.06 -4.84 -5.22
C VAL A 349 -20.78 -5.81 -6.35
N LEU A 350 -19.69 -5.59 -7.12
CA LEU A 350 -19.36 -6.36 -8.32
C LEU A 350 -18.33 -7.48 -8.07
N GLY A 351 -17.62 -7.41 -6.93
CA GLY A 351 -16.47 -8.28 -6.65
C GLY A 351 -15.19 -7.85 -7.38
N ASN A 352 -14.06 -8.41 -6.95
CA ASN A 352 -12.72 -7.98 -7.36
C ASN A 352 -12.48 -8.06 -8.88
N LYS A 353 -13.05 -9.05 -9.55
CA LYS A 353 -12.82 -9.28 -10.98
C LYS A 353 -13.43 -8.16 -11.83
N GLU A 354 -14.67 -7.83 -11.59
CA GLU A 354 -15.39 -6.78 -12.36
C GLU A 354 -14.96 -5.38 -11.91
N ALA A 355 -14.67 -5.19 -10.63
CA ALA A 355 -14.19 -3.91 -10.08
C ALA A 355 -12.77 -3.53 -10.55
N ARG A 356 -12.01 -4.45 -11.18
CA ARG A 356 -10.60 -4.21 -11.57
C ARG A 356 -10.39 -2.94 -12.41
N ILE A 357 -11.38 -2.54 -13.19
CA ILE A 357 -11.31 -1.33 -14.03
C ILE A 357 -11.30 -0.09 -13.14
N TRP A 358 -12.20 -0.03 -12.16
CA TRP A 358 -12.26 1.05 -11.18
C TRP A 358 -10.97 1.13 -10.36
N VAL A 359 -10.47 -0.03 -9.91
CA VAL A 359 -9.19 -0.12 -9.19
C VAL A 359 -8.02 0.36 -10.04
N SER A 360 -8.00 0.04 -11.35
CA SER A 360 -6.97 0.52 -12.27
C SER A 360 -7.05 2.04 -12.50
N MET A 361 -8.25 2.60 -12.65
CA MET A 361 -8.45 4.05 -12.78
C MET A 361 -7.85 4.80 -11.58
N VAL A 362 -8.20 4.40 -10.36
CA VAL A 362 -7.72 5.09 -9.16
C VAL A 362 -6.23 4.90 -8.93
N LYS A 363 -5.70 3.70 -9.22
CA LYS A 363 -4.28 3.41 -9.03
C LYS A 363 -3.38 4.21 -9.99
N ALA A 364 -3.81 4.43 -11.23
CA ALA A 364 -3.09 5.26 -12.18
C ALA A 364 -3.16 6.75 -11.83
N MET A 365 -4.33 7.22 -11.37
CA MET A 365 -4.60 8.66 -11.22
C MET A 365 -4.17 9.23 -9.87
N ILE A 366 -4.45 8.51 -8.76
CA ILE A 366 -4.35 9.11 -7.42
C ILE A 366 -2.91 9.39 -6.99
N PRO A 367 -1.94 8.45 -7.13
CA PRO A 367 -0.56 8.75 -6.76
C PRO A 367 0.03 9.91 -7.57
N GLU A 368 -0.27 9.98 -8.86
CA GLU A 368 0.22 11.05 -9.74
C GLU A 368 -0.30 12.42 -9.32
N ARG A 369 -1.60 12.55 -9.07
CA ARG A 369 -2.23 13.81 -8.64
C ARG A 369 -1.79 14.23 -7.23
N THR A 370 -1.65 13.26 -6.33
CA THR A 370 -1.15 13.54 -4.98
C THR A 370 0.30 14.01 -5.00
N CYS A 371 1.17 13.47 -5.88
CA CYS A 371 2.51 14.01 -6.06
C CYS A 371 2.48 15.49 -6.43
N LYS A 372 1.58 15.93 -7.30
CA LYS A 372 1.42 17.34 -7.67
C LYS A 372 1.00 18.22 -6.47
N ILE A 373 0.08 17.72 -5.64
CA ILE A 373 -0.36 18.45 -4.45
C ILE A 373 0.80 18.59 -3.45
N ILE A 374 1.56 17.53 -3.22
CA ILE A 374 2.71 17.57 -2.31
C ILE A 374 3.80 18.50 -2.87
N ASP A 375 4.08 18.45 -4.17
CA ASP A 375 5.02 19.35 -4.85
C ASP A 375 4.65 20.83 -4.65
N GLN A 376 3.37 21.18 -4.80
CA GLN A 376 2.87 22.52 -4.53
C GLN A 376 3.00 22.91 -3.03
N ALA A 377 2.79 21.96 -2.13
CA ALA A 377 3.02 22.19 -0.70
C ALA A 377 4.51 22.43 -0.41
N ILE A 378 5.41 21.66 -1.01
CA ILE A 378 6.87 21.89 -0.95
C ILE A 378 7.19 23.31 -1.45
N GLN A 379 6.68 23.67 -2.62
CA GLN A 379 6.94 24.98 -3.23
C GLN A 379 6.50 26.14 -2.31
N MET A 380 5.33 26.02 -1.66
CA MET A 380 4.85 27.05 -0.72
C MET A 380 5.68 27.11 0.58
N HIS A 381 6.34 26.03 0.97
CA HIS A 381 7.29 26.02 2.09
C HIS A 381 8.68 26.54 1.71
N GLY A 382 9.00 26.64 0.40
CA GLY A 382 10.30 27.01 -0.10
C GLY A 382 11.37 25.97 0.26
N ALA A 383 12.61 26.35 0.48
CA ALA A 383 13.69 25.41 0.83
C ALA A 383 13.39 24.54 2.08
N THR A 384 12.58 25.05 3.00
CA THR A 384 12.11 24.27 4.15
C THR A 384 11.32 23.01 3.74
N GLY A 385 10.57 23.09 2.63
CA GLY A 385 9.74 21.98 2.14
C GLY A 385 10.50 20.76 1.62
N ILE A 386 11.76 20.95 1.18
CA ILE A 386 12.65 19.86 0.74
C ILE A 386 13.62 19.40 1.82
N SER A 387 13.53 19.96 3.03
CA SER A 387 14.43 19.69 4.14
C SER A 387 13.77 18.77 5.19
N GLN A 388 14.59 18.30 6.13
CA GLN A 388 14.15 17.54 7.30
C GLN A 388 13.22 18.30 8.27
N TRP A 389 12.99 19.60 8.05
CA TRP A 389 12.12 20.41 8.90
C TRP A 389 10.64 20.26 8.60
N THR A 390 10.30 19.58 7.51
CA THR A 390 8.93 19.19 7.18
C THR A 390 8.92 17.74 6.70
N PRO A 391 7.81 17.00 6.84
CA PRO A 391 7.67 15.66 6.29
C PRO A 391 7.38 15.64 4.79
N LEU A 392 7.33 16.79 4.11
CA LEU A 392 6.84 16.89 2.74
C LEU A 392 7.73 16.15 1.74
N ALA A 393 9.06 16.21 1.91
CA ALA A 393 9.99 15.48 1.04
C ALA A 393 9.81 13.96 1.17
N ASP A 394 9.69 13.45 2.41
CA ASP A 394 9.41 12.04 2.67
C ASP A 394 8.04 11.63 2.13
N MET A 395 7.01 12.46 2.33
CA MET A 395 5.68 12.23 1.77
C MET A 395 5.72 12.16 0.23
N TYR A 396 6.52 13.03 -0.42
CA TYR A 396 6.67 13.02 -1.86
C TYR A 396 7.34 11.72 -2.35
N THR A 397 8.45 11.30 -1.74
CA THR A 397 9.14 10.04 -2.10
C THR A 397 8.24 8.83 -1.90
N ASP A 398 7.50 8.80 -0.79
CA ASP A 398 6.52 7.77 -0.45
C ASP A 398 5.39 7.65 -1.48
N VAL A 399 4.85 8.77 -1.95
CA VAL A 399 3.78 8.75 -2.95
C VAL A 399 4.33 8.51 -4.35
N ARG A 400 5.53 9.04 -4.64
CA ARG A 400 6.16 8.90 -5.96
C ARG A 400 6.48 7.45 -6.31
N HIS A 401 6.94 6.65 -5.34
CA HIS A 401 7.19 5.23 -5.60
C HIS A 401 5.90 4.43 -5.81
N LEU A 402 4.76 4.85 -5.25
CA LEU A 402 3.46 4.22 -5.47
C LEU A 402 3.00 4.27 -6.93
N ARG A 403 3.57 5.15 -7.75
CA ARG A 403 3.33 5.15 -9.20
C ARG A 403 3.92 3.92 -9.91
N PHE A 404 4.78 3.15 -9.23
CA PHE A 404 5.37 1.90 -9.72
C PHE A 404 4.87 0.67 -8.93
N ALA A 405 4.72 0.80 -7.61
CA ALA A 405 4.31 -0.29 -6.73
C ALA A 405 2.92 -0.85 -7.13
N ASP A 406 2.77 -2.16 -7.07
CA ASP A 406 1.54 -2.89 -7.46
C ASP A 406 1.08 -2.64 -8.91
N GLY A 407 2.02 -2.33 -9.77
CA GLY A 407 1.85 -2.01 -11.19
C GLY A 407 2.05 -0.52 -11.49
N PRO A 408 2.88 -0.18 -12.47
CA PRO A 408 3.09 1.21 -12.89
C PRO A 408 1.82 1.81 -13.52
N ASP A 409 1.77 3.15 -13.51
CA ASP A 409 0.64 3.92 -14.06
C ASP A 409 0.26 3.44 -15.48
N GLU A 410 1.26 3.18 -16.32
CA GLU A 410 1.07 2.76 -17.72
C GLU A 410 0.35 1.41 -17.85
N VAL A 411 0.63 0.47 -16.95
CA VAL A 411 -0.08 -0.83 -16.93
C VAL A 411 -1.55 -0.62 -16.59
N HIS A 412 -1.84 0.26 -15.64
CA HIS A 412 -3.22 0.57 -15.26
C HIS A 412 -3.96 1.34 -16.34
N TRP A 413 -3.32 2.34 -16.98
CA TRP A 413 -3.89 3.04 -18.13
C TRP A 413 -4.15 2.10 -19.31
N MET A 414 -3.23 1.16 -19.57
CA MET A 414 -3.43 0.13 -20.59
C MET A 414 -4.65 -0.76 -20.29
N VAL A 415 -4.85 -1.15 -19.02
CA VAL A 415 -6.03 -1.95 -18.62
C VAL A 415 -7.32 -1.18 -18.90
N VAL A 416 -7.39 0.09 -18.50
CA VAL A 416 -8.56 0.95 -18.71
C VAL A 416 -8.80 1.19 -20.21
N GLY A 417 -7.77 1.57 -20.95
CA GLY A 417 -7.88 1.84 -22.39
C GLY A 417 -8.32 0.63 -23.20
N ARG A 418 -7.76 -0.56 -22.90
CA ARG A 418 -8.19 -1.81 -23.55
C ARG A 418 -9.66 -2.14 -23.25
N HIS A 419 -10.07 -1.98 -22.00
CA HIS A 419 -11.48 -2.19 -21.65
C HIS A 419 -12.38 -1.23 -22.43
N GLU A 420 -12.01 0.03 -22.54
CA GLU A 420 -12.76 1.04 -23.30
C GLU A 420 -12.93 0.63 -24.77
N LEU A 421 -11.86 0.15 -25.39
CA LEU A 421 -11.90 -0.32 -26.78
C LEU A 421 -12.76 -1.59 -26.98
N THR A 422 -12.83 -2.49 -25.98
CA THR A 422 -13.64 -3.72 -26.10
C THR A 422 -15.13 -3.48 -25.98
N MET A 423 -15.52 -2.28 -25.55
CA MET A 423 -16.94 -1.92 -25.41
C MET A 423 -17.52 -1.30 -26.69
N HIS A 424 -16.71 -1.08 -27.72
CA HIS A 424 -17.08 -0.62 -29.06
C HIS A 424 -16.92 -1.71 -30.09
#